data_6cacfceaff825f7603f95e6c4bbdeda4
#
_entry.id   6cacfceaff825f7603f95e6c4bbdeda4
#
_cell.length_a   1.000
_cell.length_b   1.000
_cell.length_c   1.000
_cell.angle_alpha   90.00
_cell.angle_beta   90.00
_cell.angle_gamma   90.00
#
_symmetry.space_group_name_H-M   'P 1'
#
loop_
_entity.id
_entity.type
_entity.pdbx_description
1 polymer ?
#
loop_
_entity_poly.entity_id
_entity_poly.type
_entity_poly.pdbx_seq_one_letter_code
_entity_poly.pdbx_strand_id
1 'polypeptide(L)'
;AGSATGAPEALVKLERVGAEVQIVRRHGTSFRCLTFLGVDGSERRFLVQTSLTPAARGEERMLQLLRTLNQTLLHHVETRRRGLSYYTPAVVPVWPQVRLMEDDPAHGTYGEVYDVNCARYGREPDLPIQLFKKALDDAVTGKVRGAEEVMKLRLDAYAEITRTHVTENIFSQYMYKTLPTG
;
A
#
# COMPACT_ATOMS: atom_id res chain seq x y z
N ALA A 1 -0.32 1.96 -16.74
CA ALA A 1 -1.03 3.07 -17.36
C ALA A 1 -2.53 2.77 -17.28
N GLY A 2 -3.18 3.18 -16.17
CA GLY A 2 -4.62 3.05 -16.02
C GLY A 2 -5.30 4.04 -16.96
N SER A 3 -6.00 3.54 -17.98
CA SER A 3 -6.78 4.34 -18.92
C SER A 3 -7.91 5.07 -18.15
N ALA A 4 -7.76 6.38 -17.98
CA ALA A 4 -8.77 7.27 -17.39
C ALA A 4 -9.81 7.74 -18.43
N THR A 5 -10.10 6.93 -19.45
CA THR A 5 -11.13 7.23 -20.43
C THR A 5 -12.43 6.50 -20.03
N GLY A 6 -13.49 7.26 -19.77
CA GLY A 6 -14.84 6.77 -19.42
C GLY A 6 -15.58 6.05 -20.53
N ALA A 7 -14.87 5.39 -21.44
CA ALA A 7 -15.45 4.36 -22.29
C ALA A 7 -15.70 3.11 -21.44
N PRO A 8 -16.82 2.38 -21.65
CA PRO A 8 -16.98 1.08 -21.01
C PRO A 8 -15.74 0.27 -21.34
N GLU A 9 -14.98 -0.14 -20.30
CA GLU A 9 -13.79 -0.97 -20.50
C GLU A 9 -14.20 -2.13 -21.40
N ALA A 10 -13.52 -2.29 -22.53
CA ALA A 10 -13.80 -3.40 -23.43
C ALA A 10 -13.64 -4.68 -22.60
N LEU A 11 -14.72 -5.43 -22.44
CA LEU A 11 -14.70 -6.66 -21.66
C LEU A 11 -13.76 -7.66 -22.33
N VAL A 12 -12.63 -7.90 -21.70
CA VAL A 12 -11.67 -8.90 -22.14
C VAL A 12 -12.21 -10.28 -21.69
N LYS A 13 -12.39 -11.15 -22.65
CA LYS A 13 -12.80 -12.55 -22.36
C LYS A 13 -11.64 -13.29 -21.72
N LEU A 14 -11.94 -14.04 -20.67
CA LEU A 14 -11.00 -14.94 -20.04
C LEU A 14 -10.71 -16.12 -20.99
N GLU A 15 -9.44 -16.35 -21.28
CA GLU A 15 -9.00 -17.50 -22.03
C GLU A 15 -8.70 -18.69 -21.10
N ARG A 16 -7.87 -18.45 -20.09
CA ARG A 16 -7.47 -19.48 -19.13
C ARG A 16 -6.96 -18.90 -17.82
N VAL A 17 -6.93 -19.73 -16.80
CA VAL A 17 -6.22 -19.45 -15.55
C VAL A 17 -4.81 -20.03 -15.66
N GLY A 18 -3.82 -19.31 -15.20
CA GLY A 18 -2.43 -19.77 -15.17
C GLY A 18 -2.31 -21.07 -14.36
N ALA A 19 -1.42 -21.95 -14.79
CA ALA A 19 -1.24 -23.26 -14.15
C ALA A 19 -0.57 -23.16 -12.76
N GLU A 20 0.13 -22.06 -12.49
CA GLU A 20 0.88 -21.85 -11.26
C GLU A 20 0.13 -20.92 -10.30
N VAL A 21 0.11 -21.30 -9.02
CA VAL A 21 -0.36 -20.47 -7.93
C VAL A 21 0.84 -19.89 -7.21
N GLN A 22 1.01 -18.59 -7.28
CA GLN A 22 2.10 -17.90 -6.59
C GLN A 22 1.70 -17.55 -5.17
N ILE A 23 2.65 -17.60 -4.25
CA ILE A 23 2.46 -17.05 -2.91
C ILE A 23 3.10 -15.66 -2.89
N VAL A 24 2.28 -14.64 -2.71
CA VAL A 24 2.73 -13.25 -2.61
C VAL A 24 2.45 -12.68 -1.24
N ARG A 25 3.36 -11.85 -0.75
CA ARG A 25 3.20 -11.16 0.52
C ARG A 25 2.70 -9.74 0.27
N ARG A 26 1.59 -9.38 0.90
CA ARG A 26 1.02 -8.03 0.87
C ARG A 26 0.62 -7.63 2.28
N HIS A 27 0.99 -6.43 2.70
CA HIS A 27 0.63 -5.89 4.03
C HIS A 27 0.94 -6.84 5.19
N GLY A 28 2.08 -7.52 5.13
CA GLY A 28 2.47 -8.49 6.16
C GLY A 28 1.76 -9.85 6.11
N THR A 29 0.81 -10.04 5.19
CA THR A 29 0.04 -11.27 5.02
C THR A 29 0.41 -11.97 3.72
N SER A 30 0.46 -13.31 3.73
CA SER A 30 0.69 -14.12 2.53
C SER A 30 -0.63 -14.50 1.88
N PHE A 31 -0.73 -14.26 0.58
CA PHE A 31 -1.90 -14.58 -0.23
C PHE A 31 -1.52 -15.56 -1.34
N ARG A 32 -2.48 -16.40 -1.74
CA ARG A 32 -2.42 -17.11 -3.01
C ARG A 32 -2.79 -16.14 -4.11
N CYS A 33 -1.93 -16.04 -5.13
CA CYS A 33 -2.14 -15.19 -6.29
C CYS A 33 -2.39 -16.06 -7.51
N LEU A 34 -3.50 -15.83 -8.18
CA LEU A 34 -3.87 -16.45 -9.44
C LEU A 34 -3.62 -15.47 -10.59
N THR A 35 -3.12 -15.99 -11.71
CA THR A 35 -2.96 -15.21 -12.94
C THR A 35 -4.07 -15.61 -13.93
N PHE A 36 -4.81 -14.64 -14.41
CA PHE A 36 -5.84 -14.79 -15.43
C PHE A 36 -5.31 -14.28 -16.75
N LEU A 37 -5.44 -15.08 -17.79
CA LEU A 37 -4.99 -14.77 -19.15
C LEU A 37 -6.20 -14.42 -20.02
N GLY A 38 -6.18 -13.26 -20.61
CA GLY A 38 -7.20 -12.81 -21.55
C GLY A 38 -6.91 -13.28 -22.97
N VAL A 39 -7.96 -13.41 -23.80
CA VAL A 39 -7.84 -13.74 -25.24
C VAL A 39 -7.05 -12.70 -26.04
N ASP A 40 -6.87 -11.52 -25.50
CA ASP A 40 -6.05 -10.43 -26.04
C ASP A 40 -4.59 -10.49 -25.62
N GLY A 41 -4.18 -11.56 -24.90
CA GLY A 41 -2.85 -11.73 -24.34
C GLY A 41 -2.59 -10.94 -23.04
N SER A 42 -3.60 -10.24 -22.51
CA SER A 42 -3.46 -9.53 -21.24
C SER A 42 -3.35 -10.49 -20.07
N GLU A 43 -2.52 -10.12 -19.08
CA GLU A 43 -2.40 -10.85 -17.83
C GLU A 43 -2.96 -9.99 -16.70
N ARG A 44 -3.83 -10.59 -15.88
CA ARG A 44 -4.35 -9.97 -14.66
C ARG A 44 -4.14 -10.89 -13.47
N ARG A 45 -3.62 -10.32 -12.40
CA ARG A 45 -3.31 -11.04 -11.17
C ARG A 45 -4.37 -10.77 -10.12
N PHE A 46 -4.77 -11.82 -9.41
CA PHE A 46 -5.76 -11.72 -8.36
C PHE A 46 -5.30 -12.46 -7.11
N LEU A 47 -5.41 -11.79 -5.97
CA LEU A 47 -5.21 -12.37 -4.65
C LEU A 47 -6.47 -13.07 -4.21
N VAL A 48 -6.32 -14.31 -3.76
CA VAL A 48 -7.42 -15.06 -3.13
C VAL A 48 -7.50 -14.64 -1.67
N GLN A 49 -8.60 -14.01 -1.31
CA GLN A 49 -8.88 -13.62 0.07
C GLN A 49 -10.01 -14.48 0.62
N THR A 50 -9.77 -15.04 1.80
CA THR A 50 -10.79 -15.71 2.60
C THR A 50 -11.14 -14.81 3.78
N SER A 51 -12.34 -14.28 3.81
CA SER A 51 -12.80 -13.44 4.92
C SER A 51 -13.79 -14.20 5.76
N LEU A 52 -13.47 -14.35 7.04
CA LEU A 52 -14.37 -14.95 8.03
C LEU A 52 -15.23 -13.88 8.74
N THR A 53 -15.07 -12.60 8.41
CA THR A 53 -15.72 -11.50 9.14
C THR A 53 -16.70 -10.71 8.27
N PRO A 54 -17.80 -10.17 8.87
CA PRO A 54 -18.70 -9.23 8.19
C PRO A 54 -18.05 -7.95 7.68
N ALA A 55 -16.82 -7.63 8.14
CA ALA A 55 -16.06 -6.45 7.73
C ALA A 55 -15.72 -6.42 6.22
N ALA A 56 -15.70 -7.57 5.55
CA ALA A 56 -15.48 -7.65 4.10
C ALA A 56 -16.50 -6.84 3.29
N ARG A 57 -17.76 -6.75 3.74
CA ARG A 57 -18.79 -5.92 3.10
C ARG A 57 -18.50 -4.41 3.24
N GLY A 58 -17.80 -4.01 4.30
CA GLY A 58 -17.38 -2.61 4.48
C GLY A 58 -16.40 -2.17 3.40
N GLU A 59 -15.46 -3.02 3.03
CA GLU A 59 -14.48 -2.73 1.97
C GLU A 59 -15.15 -2.63 0.60
N GLU A 60 -16.10 -3.51 0.28
CA GLU A 60 -16.85 -3.45 -0.98
C GLU A 60 -17.64 -2.14 -1.10
N ARG A 61 -18.29 -1.71 -0.01
CA ARG A 61 -18.98 -0.41 0.04
C ARG A 61 -18.03 0.76 -0.10
N MET A 62 -16.85 0.68 0.50
CA MET A 62 -15.81 1.69 0.35
C MET A 62 -15.38 1.78 -1.12
N LEU A 63 -15.13 0.66 -1.79
CA LEU A 63 -14.77 0.65 -3.21
C LEU A 63 -15.89 1.22 -4.10
N GLN A 64 -17.17 0.92 -3.78
CA GLN A 64 -18.30 1.52 -4.49
C GLN A 64 -18.33 3.05 -4.31
N LEU A 65 -18.11 3.53 -3.08
CA LEU A 65 -18.00 4.97 -2.80
C LEU A 65 -16.86 5.61 -3.60
N LEU A 66 -15.67 5.01 -3.58
CA LEU A 66 -14.52 5.52 -4.32
C LEU A 66 -14.76 5.53 -5.84
N ARG A 67 -15.46 4.53 -6.39
CA ARG A 67 -15.88 4.55 -7.80
C ARG A 67 -16.84 5.70 -8.11
N THR A 68 -17.80 5.96 -7.23
CA THR A 68 -18.72 7.09 -7.36
C THR A 68 -17.97 8.42 -7.28
N LEU A 69 -17.03 8.56 -6.36
CA LEU A 69 -16.17 9.73 -6.27
C LEU A 69 -15.32 9.92 -7.54
N ASN A 70 -14.77 8.84 -8.10
CA ASN A 70 -14.03 8.90 -9.35
C ASN A 70 -14.91 9.43 -10.50
N GLN A 71 -16.18 9.03 -10.58
CA GLN A 71 -17.10 9.60 -11.58
C GLN A 71 -17.26 11.12 -11.37
N THR A 72 -17.43 11.55 -10.13
CA THR A 72 -17.52 12.99 -9.82
C THR A 72 -16.25 13.74 -10.20
N LEU A 73 -15.08 13.18 -9.89
CA LEU A 73 -13.77 13.76 -10.25
C LEU A 73 -13.59 13.87 -11.76
N LEU A 74 -14.08 12.90 -12.54
CA LEU A 74 -14.04 12.92 -14.00
C LEU A 74 -14.95 14.00 -14.60
N HIS A 75 -16.08 14.30 -13.97
CA HIS A 75 -16.98 15.35 -14.44
C HIS A 75 -16.46 16.76 -14.20
N HIS A 76 -15.66 16.96 -13.16
CA HIS A 76 -15.11 18.28 -12.85
C HIS A 76 -13.85 18.56 -13.68
N VAL A 77 -13.81 19.71 -14.37
CA VAL A 77 -12.76 20.04 -15.35
C VAL A 77 -11.35 20.02 -14.73
N GLU A 78 -11.17 20.64 -13.58
CA GLU A 78 -9.85 20.75 -12.94
C GLU A 78 -9.31 19.40 -12.46
N THR A 79 -10.15 18.56 -11.84
CA THR A 79 -9.74 17.25 -11.36
C THR A 79 -9.44 16.29 -12.50
N ARG A 80 -10.24 16.35 -13.58
CA ARG A 80 -9.99 15.59 -14.82
C ARG A 80 -8.69 16.01 -15.48
N ARG A 81 -8.42 17.32 -15.59
CA ARG A 81 -7.17 17.85 -16.16
C ARG A 81 -5.93 17.38 -15.39
N ARG A 82 -6.04 17.25 -14.06
CA ARG A 82 -4.98 16.77 -13.20
C ARG A 82 -4.88 15.25 -13.10
N GLY A 83 -5.77 14.51 -13.75
CA GLY A 83 -5.82 13.05 -13.69
C GLY A 83 -6.11 12.50 -12.29
N LEU A 84 -6.84 13.26 -11.44
CA LEU A 84 -7.09 12.85 -10.07
C LEU A 84 -8.11 11.71 -10.03
N SER A 85 -7.70 10.58 -9.48
CA SER A 85 -8.58 9.44 -9.26
C SER A 85 -8.11 8.61 -8.07
N TYR A 86 -9.05 7.93 -7.42
CA TYR A 86 -8.74 6.91 -6.44
C TYR A 86 -8.49 5.58 -7.13
N TYR A 87 -7.49 4.86 -6.70
CA TYR A 87 -7.32 3.48 -7.14
C TYR A 87 -8.45 2.60 -6.59
N THR A 88 -9.09 1.85 -7.46
CA THR A 88 -10.20 0.95 -7.10
C THR A 88 -9.96 -0.41 -7.74
N PRO A 89 -9.33 -1.36 -7.02
CA PRO A 89 -9.09 -2.70 -7.53
C PRO A 89 -10.40 -3.42 -7.87
N ALA A 90 -10.35 -4.32 -8.84
CA ALA A 90 -11.47 -5.21 -9.10
C ALA A 90 -11.59 -6.23 -7.96
N VAL A 91 -12.79 -6.35 -7.41
CA VAL A 91 -13.12 -7.37 -6.40
C VAL A 91 -14.25 -8.23 -6.92
N VAL A 92 -14.00 -9.53 -7.00
CA VAL A 92 -14.96 -10.52 -7.51
C VAL A 92 -15.30 -11.49 -6.40
N PRO A 93 -16.52 -11.47 -5.86
CA PRO A 93 -16.98 -12.48 -4.91
C PRO A 93 -17.16 -13.81 -5.64
N VAL A 94 -16.47 -14.85 -5.19
CA VAL A 94 -16.55 -16.20 -5.74
C VAL A 94 -17.46 -17.09 -4.88
N TRP A 95 -17.36 -16.90 -3.58
CA TRP A 95 -18.11 -17.63 -2.56
C TRP A 95 -18.40 -16.70 -1.37
N PRO A 96 -19.38 -16.98 -0.49
CA PRO A 96 -19.67 -16.10 0.66
C PRO A 96 -18.48 -15.70 1.52
N GLN A 97 -17.46 -16.55 1.57
CA GLN A 97 -16.25 -16.32 2.36
C GLN A 97 -14.98 -16.18 1.51
N VAL A 98 -15.10 -16.22 0.17
CA VAL A 98 -13.96 -16.18 -0.75
C VAL A 98 -14.20 -15.12 -1.81
N ARG A 99 -13.22 -14.23 -1.97
CA ARG A 99 -13.21 -13.24 -3.05
C ARG A 99 -11.85 -13.19 -3.71
N LEU A 100 -11.84 -12.77 -4.95
CA LEU A 100 -10.64 -12.41 -5.70
C LEU A 100 -10.51 -10.90 -5.66
N MET A 101 -9.34 -10.41 -5.29
CA MET A 101 -9.00 -9.00 -5.33
C MET A 101 -7.86 -8.80 -6.32
N GLU A 102 -8.02 -7.88 -7.24
CA GLU A 102 -6.98 -7.53 -8.21
C GLU A 102 -5.69 -7.12 -7.49
N ASP A 103 -4.57 -7.73 -7.90
CA ASP A 103 -3.23 -7.41 -7.39
C ASP A 103 -2.52 -6.49 -8.39
N ASP A 104 -2.22 -5.28 -7.96
CA ASP A 104 -1.35 -4.40 -8.73
C ASP A 104 0.07 -4.50 -8.18
N PRO A 105 1.00 -5.12 -8.92
CA PRO A 105 2.39 -5.27 -8.47
C PRO A 105 3.13 -3.94 -8.35
N ALA A 106 2.60 -2.86 -8.94
CA ALA A 106 3.16 -1.52 -8.81
C ALA A 106 2.86 -0.88 -7.44
N HIS A 107 1.87 -1.40 -6.71
CA HIS A 107 1.55 -0.95 -5.37
C HIS A 107 2.47 -1.62 -4.34
N GLY A 108 3.19 -0.80 -3.58
CA GLY A 108 3.99 -1.21 -2.43
C GLY A 108 3.48 -0.59 -1.13
N THR A 109 3.82 -1.18 -0.01
CA THR A 109 3.60 -0.58 1.31
C THR A 109 4.67 0.48 1.59
N TYR A 110 4.36 1.41 2.49
CA TYR A 110 5.37 2.36 2.98
C TYR A 110 6.58 1.66 3.61
N GLY A 111 6.38 0.51 4.26
CA GLY A 111 7.46 -0.31 4.80
C GLY A 111 8.39 -0.83 3.70
N GLU A 112 7.83 -1.40 2.62
CA GLU A 112 8.64 -1.86 1.47
C GLU A 112 9.42 -0.72 0.82
N VAL A 113 8.82 0.47 0.68
CA VAL A 113 9.52 1.66 0.16
C VAL A 113 10.68 2.06 1.07
N TYR A 114 10.46 2.02 2.38
CA TYR A 114 11.48 2.30 3.38
C TYR A 114 12.62 1.27 3.33
N ASP A 115 12.30 -0.02 3.30
CA ASP A 115 13.29 -1.12 3.25
C ASP A 115 14.15 -1.04 1.99
N VAL A 116 13.54 -0.79 0.82
CA VAL A 116 14.26 -0.58 -0.44
C VAL A 116 15.18 0.64 -0.36
N ASN A 117 14.73 1.71 0.29
CA ASN A 117 15.56 2.89 0.49
C ASN A 117 16.75 2.58 1.42
N CYS A 118 16.51 1.90 2.55
CA CYS A 118 17.55 1.49 3.47
C CYS A 118 18.60 0.61 2.78
N ALA A 119 18.17 -0.39 2.03
CA ALA A 119 19.07 -1.26 1.27
C ALA A 119 19.92 -0.49 0.26
N ARG A 120 19.35 0.51 -0.42
CA ARG A 120 20.10 1.37 -1.37
C ARG A 120 21.22 2.14 -0.72
N TYR A 121 21.03 2.60 0.51
CA TYR A 121 22.02 3.39 1.25
C TYR A 121 22.83 2.58 2.26
N GLY A 122 22.72 1.24 2.25
CA GLY A 122 23.44 0.36 3.18
C GLY A 122 23.05 0.61 4.64
N ARG A 123 21.81 0.98 4.92
CA ARG A 123 21.28 1.25 6.25
C ARG A 123 20.46 0.06 6.75
N GLU A 124 20.56 -0.20 8.04
CA GLU A 124 19.72 -1.21 8.70
C GLU A 124 18.33 -0.62 9.00
N PRO A 125 17.22 -1.23 8.51
CA PRO A 125 15.87 -0.68 8.69
C PRO A 125 15.44 -0.54 10.14
N ASP A 126 15.85 -1.49 11.00
CA ASP A 126 15.45 -1.54 12.40
C ASP A 126 16.32 -0.68 13.33
N LEU A 127 17.47 -0.18 12.84
CA LEU A 127 18.40 0.59 13.64
C LEU A 127 17.77 1.81 14.35
N PRO A 128 16.94 2.64 13.69
CA PRO A 128 16.32 3.78 14.36
C PRO A 128 15.42 3.36 15.53
N ILE A 129 14.69 2.26 15.39
CA ILE A 129 13.80 1.72 16.44
C ILE A 129 14.62 1.18 17.61
N GLN A 130 15.72 0.48 17.32
CA GLN A 130 16.61 -0.06 18.35
C GLN A 130 17.26 1.07 19.16
N LEU A 131 17.75 2.11 18.48
CA LEU A 131 18.33 3.28 19.13
C LEU A 131 17.31 4.02 19.99
N PHE A 132 16.08 4.17 19.50
CA PHE A 132 15.00 4.80 20.25
C PHE A 132 14.68 4.03 21.52
N LYS A 133 14.53 2.71 21.44
CA LYS A 133 14.31 1.86 22.61
C LYS A 133 15.44 1.98 23.62
N LYS A 134 16.70 1.90 23.16
CA LYS A 134 17.87 2.05 24.01
C LYS A 134 17.90 3.41 24.72
N ALA A 135 17.66 4.51 23.99
CA ALA A 135 17.61 5.85 24.57
C ALA A 135 16.54 5.99 25.66
N LEU A 136 15.39 5.31 25.49
CA LEU A 136 14.34 5.30 26.50
C LEU A 136 14.72 4.46 27.72
N ASP A 137 15.29 3.28 27.50
CA ASP A 137 15.73 2.40 28.60
C ASP A 137 16.82 3.07 29.44
N ASP A 138 17.80 3.69 28.80
CA ASP A 138 18.87 4.45 29.47
C ASP A 138 18.32 5.64 30.26
N ALA A 139 17.27 6.31 29.74
CA ALA A 139 16.63 7.45 30.38
C ALA A 139 15.74 7.06 31.57
N VAL A 140 15.16 5.87 31.57
CA VAL A 140 14.24 5.41 32.62
C VAL A 140 14.99 4.63 33.72
N THR A 141 16.13 4.03 33.39
CA THR A 141 16.91 3.21 34.32
C THR A 141 17.46 4.06 35.48
N GLY A 142 16.98 3.81 36.69
CA GLY A 142 17.51 4.35 37.95
C GLY A 142 16.90 5.69 38.40
N LYS A 143 15.90 6.28 37.75
CA LYS A 143 15.25 7.52 38.19
C LYS A 143 13.73 7.41 38.11
N VAL A 144 13.02 7.71 39.18
CA VAL A 144 11.58 7.96 39.18
C VAL A 144 11.39 9.34 38.54
N ARG A 145 10.82 9.39 37.34
CA ARG A 145 10.56 10.62 36.60
C ARG A 145 9.07 10.91 36.50
N GLY A 146 8.71 12.18 36.46
CA GLY A 146 7.33 12.57 36.18
C GLY A 146 6.93 12.27 34.73
N ALA A 147 5.63 12.09 34.47
CA ALA A 147 5.10 11.79 33.14
C ALA A 147 5.51 12.81 32.09
N GLU A 148 5.57 14.09 32.45
CA GLU A 148 5.95 15.20 31.57
C GLU A 148 7.44 15.11 31.16
N GLU A 149 8.32 14.80 32.11
CA GLU A 149 9.76 14.62 31.86
C GLU A 149 10.00 13.42 30.92
N VAL A 150 9.30 12.31 31.12
CA VAL A 150 9.38 11.14 30.25
C VAL A 150 8.88 11.48 28.83
N MET A 151 7.81 12.26 28.69
CA MET A 151 7.32 12.68 27.39
C MET A 151 8.33 13.56 26.67
N LYS A 152 8.94 14.51 27.36
CA LYS A 152 9.99 15.37 26.78
C LYS A 152 11.17 14.54 26.28
N LEU A 153 11.66 13.59 27.07
CA LEU A 153 12.75 12.70 26.66
C LEU A 153 12.42 11.87 25.42
N ARG A 154 11.17 11.36 25.34
CA ARG A 154 10.70 10.66 24.15
C ARG A 154 10.72 11.54 22.91
N LEU A 155 10.25 12.77 23.02
CA LEU A 155 10.25 13.72 21.90
C LEU A 155 11.67 14.10 21.47
N ASP A 156 12.57 14.37 22.44
CA ASP A 156 13.95 14.72 22.15
C ASP A 156 14.69 13.55 21.48
N ALA A 157 14.53 12.33 22.00
CA ALA A 157 15.11 11.13 21.41
C ALA A 157 14.56 10.86 19.99
N TYR A 158 13.23 11.01 19.80
CA TYR A 158 12.60 10.85 18.50
C TYR A 158 13.14 11.87 17.49
N ALA A 159 13.21 13.14 17.86
CA ALA A 159 13.69 14.20 16.99
C ALA A 159 15.16 13.97 16.57
N GLU A 160 16.02 13.63 17.52
CA GLU A 160 17.44 13.38 17.25
C GLU A 160 17.66 12.16 16.35
N ILE A 161 16.98 11.03 16.64
CA ILE A 161 17.13 9.80 15.85
C ILE A 161 16.54 9.98 14.44
N THR A 162 15.41 10.67 14.33
CA THR A 162 14.80 10.96 13.02
C THR A 162 15.76 11.81 12.19
N ARG A 163 16.35 12.84 12.76
CA ARG A 163 17.29 13.74 12.07
C ARG A 163 18.57 13.03 11.61
N THR A 164 19.08 12.08 12.40
CA THR A 164 20.41 11.48 12.16
C THR A 164 20.36 10.16 11.39
N HIS A 165 19.31 9.36 11.60
CA HIS A 165 19.24 7.98 11.09
C HIS A 165 18.13 7.74 10.07
N VAL A 166 17.18 8.66 9.91
CA VAL A 166 16.11 8.53 8.90
C VAL A 166 16.42 9.44 7.71
N THR A 167 16.30 8.90 6.50
CA THR A 167 16.47 9.70 5.29
C THR A 167 15.23 10.57 5.07
N GLU A 168 15.45 11.87 4.91
CA GLU A 168 14.38 12.78 4.49
C GLU A 168 13.90 12.45 3.07
N ASN A 169 12.65 12.78 2.79
CA ASN A 169 12.07 12.71 1.45
C ASN A 169 12.01 11.32 0.79
N ILE A 170 12.06 10.22 1.56
CA ILE A 170 11.99 8.85 1.03
C ILE A 170 10.75 8.67 0.14
N PHE A 171 9.59 9.06 0.64
CA PHE A 171 8.33 8.88 -0.07
C PHE A 171 8.17 9.83 -1.25
N SER A 172 8.61 11.08 -1.12
CA SER A 172 8.58 12.01 -2.26
C SER A 172 9.49 11.53 -3.40
N GLN A 173 10.68 11.03 -3.09
CA GLN A 173 11.58 10.42 -4.08
C GLN A 173 10.96 9.19 -4.75
N TYR A 174 10.27 8.35 -3.97
CA TYR A 174 9.56 7.20 -4.51
C TYR A 174 8.44 7.65 -5.45
N MET A 175 7.60 8.60 -5.02
CA MET A 175 6.51 9.14 -5.82
C MET A 175 6.99 9.75 -7.12
N TYR A 176 8.05 10.56 -7.10
CA TYR A 176 8.63 11.13 -8.33
C TYR A 176 9.15 10.08 -9.31
N LYS A 177 9.63 8.94 -8.81
CA LYS A 177 10.13 7.86 -9.68
C LYS A 177 9.03 6.97 -10.24
N THR A 178 7.91 6.86 -9.54
CA THR A 178 6.79 5.99 -9.92
C THR A 178 5.68 6.72 -10.65
N LEU A 179 5.63 8.05 -10.56
CA LEU A 179 4.70 8.85 -11.37
C LEU A 179 5.05 8.68 -12.85
N PRO A 180 4.07 8.34 -13.69
CA PRO A 180 4.30 8.35 -15.13
C PRO A 180 4.69 9.78 -15.54
N THR A 181 5.87 9.93 -16.10
CA THR A 181 6.27 11.16 -16.78
C THR A 181 5.32 11.34 -17.95
N GLY A 182 4.39 12.28 -17.79
CA GLY A 182 3.47 12.69 -18.85
C GLY A 182 4.18 13.36 -20.01
#